data_6be7e78ebf697c6d9c20d539eefb1be3
#
_entry.id   6be7e78ebf697c6d9c20d539eefb1be3
#
_cell.length_a   1.000
_cell.length_b   1.000
_cell.length_c   1.000
_cell.angle_alpha   90.00
_cell.angle_beta   90.00
_cell.angle_gamma   90.00
#
_symmetry.space_group_name_H-M   'P 1'
#
loop_
_entity.id
_entity.type
_entity.pdbx_description
1 polymer ?
#
loop_
_entity_poly.entity_id
_entity_poly.type
_entity_poly.pdbx_seq_one_letter_code
_entity_poly.pdbx_strand_id
1 'polypeptide(L)'
;MSLLLTEQLDNKDFSFPYCQRELMERSSAKHLFSCFVFFILFFLSSNNSLFAGKLLIPMDDVQSDHLRSYGVTYWVLDKTGTDAEWLLNYRGGAFLVEDLPEIRQRAKTMGVTLKPVSDAEVNAIYNEIEEENMEKVLLEKAPKIGVYSPDYEEPWDDAVILVLTYAQIPFDKFYDKEVLNGSISKYDWIHLHHEDFTGQFGKFYGSFRFTPWYRNQVTRAQLEAQKLGYNKVTQMKLAVARKLKQFVIDGGFMFAMCSAADSLDCALAANGVDIVAKEIDGDDPDRLCQSKLDYSQCMAFTGFKLILDPNIYEFSDIDVSNNYAGDPGTYRLFEFAAKVDPIPTMLTQNHRAVHDGFFGQTTAFRKSLLKPTITVMGENNDGVSVKYIRGDLGKGFFSFYGGHDPADASHIVGEGPTRLELHKNSPGYRLILNNILFPAAKRKERKT
;
A
#
# COMPACT_ATOMS: atom_id res chain seq x y z
N MET A 1 79.50 7.83 -17.47
CA MET A 1 80.77 7.48 -16.74
C MET A 1 80.61 6.01 -16.39
N SER A 2 81.08 5.11 -17.27
CA SER A 2 82.37 4.34 -17.16
C SER A 2 82.22 3.24 -16.09
N LEU A 3 82.44 1.96 -16.31
CA LEU A 3 83.24 1.09 -17.19
C LEU A 3 82.77 -0.35 -16.93
N LEU A 4 82.48 -1.18 -17.90
CA LEU A 4 83.24 -2.30 -18.44
C LEU A 4 84.12 -3.06 -17.45
N LEU A 5 83.91 -4.38 -17.34
CA LEU A 5 85.01 -5.35 -17.45
C LEU A 5 84.43 -6.77 -17.72
N THR A 6 84.85 -7.33 -18.82
CA THR A 6 84.85 -8.70 -19.28
C THR A 6 85.78 -9.56 -18.51
N GLU A 7 85.47 -10.87 -18.33
CA GLU A 7 86.50 -11.93 -18.42
C GLU A 7 85.87 -13.28 -18.76
N GLN A 8 86.40 -13.92 -19.77
CA GLN A 8 86.20 -15.27 -20.27
C GLN A 8 86.91 -16.32 -19.36
N LEU A 9 86.52 -17.54 -19.53
CA LEU A 9 87.19 -18.83 -19.49
C LEU A 9 86.25 -19.89 -18.82
N ASP A 10 86.09 -21.12 -19.15
CA ASP A 10 86.72 -22.03 -20.11
C ASP A 10 85.82 -23.30 -20.20
N ASN A 11 85.85 -23.96 -21.34
CA ASN A 11 85.22 -25.21 -21.69
C ASN A 11 85.75 -26.39 -20.82
N LYS A 12 84.84 -27.21 -20.32
CA LYS A 12 85.10 -28.64 -20.14
C LYS A 12 83.85 -29.49 -20.31
N ASP A 13 83.89 -30.33 -21.29
CA ASP A 13 82.98 -31.44 -21.58
C ASP A 13 82.77 -32.40 -20.41
N PHE A 14 81.52 -32.66 -20.10
CA PHE A 14 81.12 -33.89 -19.42
C PHE A 14 79.83 -34.45 -20.01
N SER A 15 79.98 -35.54 -20.76
CA SER A 15 78.93 -36.41 -21.28
C SER A 15 78.22 -37.16 -20.12
N PHE A 16 76.91 -36.97 -19.97
CA PHE A 16 76.09 -37.81 -19.13
C PHE A 16 75.21 -38.75 -19.97
N PRO A 17 74.98 -39.98 -19.48
CA PRO A 17 74.39 -41.07 -20.31
C PRO A 17 72.87 -40.93 -20.42
N TYR A 18 72.37 -41.32 -21.59
CA TYR A 18 71.05 -41.24 -22.16
C TYR A 18 69.90 -41.94 -21.35
N CYS A 19 70.15 -42.54 -20.21
CA CYS A 19 69.18 -43.37 -19.50
C CYS A 19 68.35 -42.69 -18.40
N GLN A 20 68.62 -41.43 -18.02
CA GLN A 20 67.86 -40.72 -16.99
C GLN A 20 66.79 -39.76 -17.52
N ARG A 21 66.78 -39.46 -18.81
CA ARG A 21 65.87 -38.45 -19.41
C ARG A 21 64.43 -38.97 -19.55
N GLU A 22 64.24 -40.28 -19.86
CA GLU A 22 62.91 -40.86 -20.04
C GLU A 22 62.12 -41.05 -18.74
N LEU A 23 62.79 -41.25 -17.61
CA LEU A 23 62.10 -41.43 -16.30
C LEU A 23 61.66 -40.09 -15.68
N MET A 24 62.33 -38.98 -15.95
CA MET A 24 61.91 -37.65 -15.47
C MET A 24 60.74 -37.07 -16.29
N GLU A 25 60.69 -37.30 -17.59
CA GLU A 25 59.56 -36.84 -18.45
C GLU A 25 58.27 -37.60 -18.15
N ARG A 26 58.31 -38.90 -17.82
CA ARG A 26 57.10 -39.69 -17.44
C ARG A 26 56.61 -39.31 -16.02
N SER A 27 57.43 -38.89 -15.11
CA SER A 27 57.03 -38.45 -13.76
C SER A 27 56.43 -37.04 -13.82
N SER A 28 56.99 -36.14 -14.61
CA SER A 28 56.48 -34.76 -14.77
C SER A 28 55.13 -34.76 -15.47
N ALA A 29 54.91 -35.59 -16.52
CA ALA A 29 53.64 -35.71 -17.21
C ALA A 29 52.50 -36.28 -16.34
N LYS A 30 52.80 -37.22 -15.45
CA LYS A 30 51.83 -37.77 -14.47
C LYS A 30 51.44 -36.73 -13.42
N HIS A 31 52.38 -35.93 -12.94
CA HIS A 31 52.07 -34.87 -11.96
C HIS A 31 51.33 -33.71 -12.61
N LEU A 32 51.65 -33.30 -13.84
CA LEU A 32 50.89 -32.30 -14.59
C LEU A 32 49.46 -32.76 -14.88
N PHE A 33 49.29 -34.05 -15.30
CA PHE A 33 47.97 -34.60 -15.54
C PHE A 33 47.13 -34.72 -14.26
N SER A 34 47.77 -35.15 -13.16
CA SER A 34 47.10 -35.20 -11.84
C SER A 34 46.72 -33.80 -11.34
N CYS A 35 47.56 -32.79 -11.47
CA CYS A 35 47.23 -31.42 -11.13
C CYS A 35 46.11 -30.84 -12.05
N PHE A 36 46.11 -31.17 -13.33
CA PHE A 36 45.10 -30.73 -14.28
C PHE A 36 43.72 -31.35 -13.99
N VAL A 37 43.69 -32.67 -13.66
CA VAL A 37 42.47 -33.37 -13.24
C VAL A 37 41.97 -32.82 -11.90
N PHE A 38 42.86 -32.52 -10.93
CA PHE A 38 42.49 -31.89 -9.66
C PHE A 38 41.95 -30.49 -9.84
N PHE A 39 42.51 -29.70 -10.78
CA PHE A 39 42.06 -28.37 -11.12
C PHE A 39 40.71 -28.37 -11.83
N ILE A 40 40.47 -29.36 -12.75
CA ILE A 40 39.17 -29.55 -13.38
C ILE A 40 38.11 -30.02 -12.36
N LEU A 41 38.46 -30.92 -11.45
CA LEU A 41 37.56 -31.37 -10.37
C LEU A 41 37.28 -30.24 -9.37
N PHE A 42 38.25 -29.36 -9.10
CA PHE A 42 38.04 -28.19 -8.27
C PHE A 42 37.18 -27.12 -8.97
N PHE A 43 37.31 -26.91 -10.29
CA PHE A 43 36.43 -26.07 -11.07
C PHE A 43 35.03 -26.63 -11.28
N LEU A 44 34.90 -27.97 -11.36
CA LEU A 44 33.60 -28.65 -11.43
C LEU A 44 32.90 -28.69 -10.05
N SER A 45 33.62 -28.64 -8.95
CA SER A 45 33.03 -28.54 -7.61
C SER A 45 32.73 -27.11 -7.19
N SER A 46 33.25 -26.07 -7.87
CA SER A 46 32.95 -24.66 -7.56
C SER A 46 31.75 -24.07 -8.32
N ASN A 47 31.09 -24.87 -9.18
CA ASN A 47 29.85 -24.44 -9.88
C ASN A 47 28.59 -25.03 -9.27
N ASN A 48 28.62 -25.53 -8.06
CA ASN A 48 27.41 -25.54 -7.26
C ASN A 48 27.14 -24.10 -6.79
N SER A 49 26.68 -23.21 -7.71
CA SER A 49 25.77 -22.19 -7.32
C SER A 49 24.61 -22.93 -6.65
N LEU A 50 24.58 -22.96 -5.34
CA LEU A 50 23.37 -23.18 -4.57
C LEU A 50 22.39 -22.13 -5.11
N PHE A 51 21.59 -22.50 -6.12
CA PHE A 51 20.40 -21.73 -6.42
C PHE A 51 19.63 -21.73 -5.11
N ALA A 52 19.56 -20.59 -4.48
CA ALA A 52 18.65 -20.41 -3.38
C ALA A 52 17.27 -20.74 -3.94
N GLY A 53 16.52 -21.62 -3.26
CA GLY A 53 15.19 -22.00 -3.74
C GLY A 53 14.28 -20.80 -3.88
N LYS A 54 14.39 -19.82 -2.97
CA LYS A 54 13.55 -18.61 -2.96
C LYS A 54 14.32 -17.36 -2.47
N LEU A 55 13.70 -16.19 -2.66
CA LEU A 55 14.13 -14.90 -2.11
C LEU A 55 13.14 -14.43 -1.06
N LEU A 56 13.63 -14.19 0.15
CA LEU A 56 12.87 -13.56 1.22
C LEU A 56 13.04 -12.04 1.15
N ILE A 57 11.95 -11.31 1.10
CA ILE A 57 11.86 -9.86 1.27
C ILE A 57 11.44 -9.62 2.73
N PRO A 58 12.37 -9.39 3.66
CA PRO A 58 12.02 -9.15 5.06
C PRO A 58 11.25 -7.83 5.19
N MET A 59 10.35 -7.74 6.16
CA MET A 59 9.55 -6.56 6.42
C MET A 59 9.67 -6.06 7.86
N ASP A 60 10.70 -6.53 8.57
CA ASP A 60 11.17 -6.07 9.87
C ASP A 60 12.21 -4.94 9.72
N ASP A 61 12.85 -4.52 10.81
CA ASP A 61 13.81 -3.40 10.85
C ASP A 61 15.07 -3.59 9.99
N VAL A 62 15.32 -4.78 9.43
CA VAL A 62 16.45 -4.98 8.50
C VAL A 62 16.12 -4.55 7.07
N GLN A 63 14.87 -4.26 6.77
CA GLN A 63 14.48 -3.76 5.45
C GLN A 63 14.92 -2.33 5.24
N SER A 64 15.63 -2.08 4.14
CA SER A 64 16.11 -0.73 3.78
C SER A 64 14.99 0.19 3.29
N ASP A 65 13.98 -0.38 2.63
CA ASP A 65 12.84 0.38 2.07
C ASP A 65 11.57 -0.50 2.08
N HIS A 66 10.76 -0.33 3.13
CA HIS A 66 9.51 -1.07 3.28
C HIS A 66 8.51 -0.75 2.15
N LEU A 67 8.40 0.53 1.76
CA LEU A 67 7.39 0.93 0.79
C LEU A 67 7.68 0.36 -0.60
N ARG A 68 8.94 0.42 -1.03
CA ARG A 68 9.36 -0.17 -2.30
C ARG A 68 9.35 -1.69 -2.33
N SER A 69 9.37 -2.34 -1.16
CA SER A 69 9.22 -3.80 -1.06
C SER A 69 7.87 -4.27 -1.60
N TYR A 70 6.80 -3.52 -1.33
CA TYR A 70 5.48 -3.77 -1.95
C TYR A 70 5.52 -3.58 -3.47
N GLY A 71 6.24 -2.58 -3.95
CA GLY A 71 6.44 -2.34 -5.38
C GLY A 71 7.20 -3.47 -6.08
N VAL A 72 8.21 -4.05 -5.43
CA VAL A 72 8.91 -5.24 -5.94
C VAL A 72 7.96 -6.43 -5.98
N THR A 73 7.21 -6.69 -4.90
CA THR A 73 6.24 -7.80 -4.84
C THR A 73 5.13 -7.64 -5.89
N TYR A 74 4.57 -6.44 -6.04
CA TYR A 74 3.60 -6.14 -7.10
C TYR A 74 4.18 -6.41 -8.49
N TRP A 75 5.42 -5.96 -8.73
CA TRP A 75 6.11 -6.16 -10.00
C TRP A 75 6.35 -7.65 -10.32
N VAL A 76 6.66 -8.47 -9.30
CA VAL A 76 6.75 -9.95 -9.45
C VAL A 76 5.44 -10.48 -10.01
N LEU A 77 4.32 -10.15 -9.39
CA LEU A 77 2.99 -10.62 -9.83
C LEU A 77 2.61 -10.12 -11.24
N ASP A 78 3.03 -8.90 -11.61
CA ASP A 78 2.65 -8.27 -12.88
C ASP A 78 3.55 -8.69 -14.05
N LYS A 79 4.85 -8.92 -13.83
CA LYS A 79 5.85 -9.04 -14.90
C LYS A 79 6.48 -10.42 -15.04
N THR A 80 6.61 -11.20 -13.95
CA THR A 80 7.32 -12.48 -14.03
C THR A 80 6.37 -13.65 -14.28
N GLY A 81 5.08 -13.49 -14.03
CA GLY A 81 4.09 -14.56 -14.11
C GLY A 81 4.26 -15.62 -13.00
N THR A 82 5.05 -15.31 -11.95
CA THR A 82 5.20 -16.15 -10.77
C THR A 82 4.40 -15.58 -9.60
N ASP A 83 3.96 -16.46 -8.72
CA ASP A 83 3.27 -16.09 -7.50
C ASP A 83 4.24 -15.54 -6.45
N ALA A 84 3.69 -14.86 -5.45
CA ALA A 84 4.40 -14.46 -4.24
C ALA A 84 3.67 -15.03 -3.02
N GLU A 85 4.39 -15.35 -1.97
CA GLU A 85 3.81 -15.74 -0.69
C GLU A 85 3.93 -14.60 0.30
N TRP A 86 2.82 -14.16 0.89
CA TRP A 86 2.81 -13.20 1.99
C TRP A 86 2.80 -13.95 3.30
N LEU A 87 3.89 -13.83 4.08
CA LEU A 87 4.10 -14.52 5.34
C LEU A 87 3.60 -13.63 6.48
N LEU A 88 2.32 -13.78 6.83
CA LEU A 88 1.66 -12.96 7.84
C LEU A 88 2.27 -13.18 9.22
N ASN A 89 2.56 -12.11 9.92
CA ASN A 89 3.24 -12.03 11.22
C ASN A 89 4.68 -12.59 11.25
N TYR A 90 5.18 -13.15 10.17
CA TYR A 90 6.58 -13.53 10.05
C TYR A 90 7.42 -12.34 9.61
N ARG A 91 8.39 -11.94 10.43
CA ARG A 91 9.32 -10.83 10.16
C ARG A 91 8.61 -9.55 9.65
N GLY A 92 7.53 -9.15 10.33
CA GLY A 92 6.76 -7.96 10.00
C GLY A 92 5.85 -8.09 8.77
N GLY A 93 5.52 -9.32 8.34
CA GLY A 93 4.72 -9.59 7.14
C GLY A 93 5.58 -9.69 5.88
N ALA A 94 6.63 -10.51 5.94
CA ALA A 94 7.59 -10.71 4.85
C ALA A 94 6.96 -11.32 3.60
N PHE A 95 7.63 -11.12 2.45
CA PHE A 95 7.25 -11.80 1.21
C PHE A 95 8.31 -12.84 0.82
N LEU A 96 7.87 -13.95 0.25
CA LEU A 96 8.71 -15.00 -0.29
C LEU A 96 8.39 -15.17 -1.79
N VAL A 97 9.41 -15.04 -2.64
CA VAL A 97 9.27 -15.07 -4.10
C VAL A 97 10.30 -16.00 -4.72
N GLU A 98 10.11 -16.40 -5.97
CA GLU A 98 11.06 -17.23 -6.70
C GLU A 98 12.42 -16.52 -6.88
N ASP A 99 13.51 -17.30 -6.87
CA ASP A 99 14.85 -16.77 -7.09
C ASP A 99 15.15 -16.59 -8.57
N LEU A 100 14.67 -15.48 -9.14
CA LEU A 100 14.89 -15.12 -10.53
C LEU A 100 15.88 -13.94 -10.64
N PRO A 101 16.77 -13.95 -11.65
CA PRO A 101 17.75 -12.85 -11.85
C PRO A 101 17.10 -11.47 -12.01
N GLU A 102 15.96 -11.41 -12.69
CA GLU A 102 15.19 -10.17 -12.88
C GLU A 102 14.60 -9.64 -11.57
N ILE A 103 14.18 -10.50 -10.63
CA ILE A 103 13.69 -10.09 -9.30
C ILE A 103 14.86 -9.52 -8.49
N ARG A 104 16.02 -10.17 -8.51
CA ARG A 104 17.25 -9.65 -7.86
C ARG A 104 17.64 -8.28 -8.43
N GLN A 105 17.60 -8.13 -9.76
CA GLN A 105 17.91 -6.87 -10.42
C GLN A 105 16.89 -5.78 -10.08
N ARG A 106 15.59 -6.12 -10.08
CA ARG A 106 14.52 -5.18 -9.71
C ARG A 106 14.69 -4.68 -8.29
N ALA A 107 14.86 -5.57 -7.33
CA ALA A 107 15.05 -5.21 -5.92
C ALA A 107 16.30 -4.35 -5.71
N LYS A 108 17.41 -4.70 -6.36
CA LYS A 108 18.63 -3.89 -6.33
C LYS A 108 18.40 -2.46 -6.87
N THR A 109 17.70 -2.34 -7.99
CA THR A 109 17.38 -1.03 -8.59
C THR A 109 16.50 -0.18 -7.67
N MET A 110 15.56 -0.82 -6.96
CA MET A 110 14.66 -0.15 -6.03
C MET A 110 15.25 0.04 -4.62
N GLY A 111 16.45 -0.48 -4.34
CA GLY A 111 17.10 -0.38 -3.04
C GLY A 111 16.42 -1.24 -1.96
N VAL A 112 15.79 -2.35 -2.34
CA VAL A 112 15.08 -3.28 -1.45
C VAL A 112 16.00 -4.40 -1.02
N THR A 113 16.03 -4.69 0.29
CA THR A 113 16.80 -5.79 0.87
C THR A 113 16.18 -7.13 0.52
N LEU A 114 16.99 -8.05 -0.04
CA LEU A 114 16.65 -9.44 -0.28
C LEU A 114 17.56 -10.38 0.51
N LYS A 115 17.00 -11.46 1.02
CA LYS A 115 17.74 -12.58 1.60
C LYS A 115 17.50 -13.84 0.76
N PRO A 116 18.50 -14.38 0.05
CA PRO A 116 18.41 -15.72 -0.53
C PRO A 116 18.19 -16.76 0.56
N VAL A 117 17.28 -17.70 0.35
CA VAL A 117 16.95 -18.77 1.30
C VAL A 117 16.96 -20.11 0.58
N SER A 118 17.64 -21.09 1.18
CA SER A 118 17.67 -22.47 0.69
C SER A 118 16.34 -23.18 0.97
N ASP A 119 16.10 -24.31 0.29
CA ASP A 119 14.90 -25.14 0.53
C ASP A 119 14.79 -25.59 2.00
N ALA A 120 15.94 -25.85 2.66
CA ALA A 120 15.94 -26.19 4.08
C ALA A 120 15.50 -25.02 4.96
N GLU A 121 15.94 -23.77 4.67
CA GLU A 121 15.48 -22.57 5.36
C GLU A 121 14.01 -22.28 5.08
N VAL A 122 13.54 -22.47 3.84
CA VAL A 122 12.11 -22.34 3.49
C VAL A 122 11.25 -23.31 4.30
N ASN A 123 11.68 -24.58 4.41
CA ASN A 123 10.97 -25.57 5.23
C ASN A 123 10.97 -25.17 6.72
N ALA A 124 12.08 -24.62 7.24
CA ALA A 124 12.13 -24.14 8.62
C ALA A 124 11.16 -22.95 8.85
N ILE A 125 11.08 -22.01 7.90
CA ILE A 125 10.10 -20.90 7.93
C ILE A 125 8.66 -21.46 7.94
N TYR A 126 8.34 -22.44 7.12
CA TYR A 126 6.99 -23.00 7.09
C TYR A 126 6.63 -23.75 8.38
N ASN A 127 7.58 -24.45 9.00
CA ASN A 127 7.37 -25.08 10.30
C ASN A 127 7.09 -24.05 11.39
N GLU A 128 7.86 -22.94 11.44
CA GLU A 128 7.63 -21.84 12.37
C GLU A 128 6.22 -21.22 12.17
N ILE A 129 5.80 -21.02 10.91
CA ILE A 129 4.46 -20.51 10.58
C ILE A 129 3.36 -21.46 11.07
N GLU A 130 3.55 -22.78 10.98
CA GLU A 130 2.55 -23.76 11.46
C GLU A 130 2.46 -23.80 12.99
N GLU A 131 3.54 -23.56 13.71
CA GLU A 131 3.61 -23.62 15.18
C GLU A 131 3.11 -22.33 15.85
N GLU A 132 3.26 -21.17 15.23
CA GLU A 132 3.02 -19.85 15.79
C GLU A 132 1.73 -19.17 15.26
N ASN A 133 1.41 -17.97 15.76
CA ASN A 133 0.31 -17.13 15.23
C ASN A 133 0.70 -16.47 13.89
N MET A 134 0.98 -17.28 12.90
CA MET A 134 1.41 -16.88 11.56
C MET A 134 0.60 -17.61 10.50
N GLU A 135 0.57 -17.09 9.27
CA GLU A 135 -0.10 -17.75 8.16
C GLU A 135 0.60 -17.38 6.84
N LYS A 136 0.57 -18.32 5.90
CA LYS A 136 1.05 -18.12 4.54
C LYS A 136 -0.12 -17.87 3.60
N VAL A 137 -0.13 -16.71 2.94
CA VAL A 137 -1.15 -16.33 1.95
C VAL A 137 -0.49 -16.26 0.57
N LEU A 138 -1.05 -17.00 -0.39
CA LEU A 138 -0.61 -16.95 -1.77
C LEU A 138 -1.18 -15.70 -2.46
N LEU A 139 -0.32 -14.93 -3.13
CA LEU A 139 -0.66 -13.82 -4.01
C LEU A 139 -0.49 -14.31 -5.45
N GLU A 140 -1.59 -14.30 -6.24
CA GLU A 140 -1.61 -14.97 -7.55
C GLU A 140 -1.54 -14.00 -8.75
N LYS A 141 -1.95 -12.74 -8.57
CA LYS A 141 -1.97 -11.75 -9.65
C LYS A 141 -1.84 -10.33 -9.14
N ALA A 142 -1.26 -9.45 -9.94
CA ALA A 142 -1.25 -8.02 -9.66
C ALA A 142 -2.69 -7.44 -9.75
N PRO A 143 -3.18 -6.73 -8.72
CA PRO A 143 -4.49 -6.10 -8.75
C PRO A 143 -4.53 -4.94 -9.75
N LYS A 144 -5.69 -4.75 -10.38
CA LYS A 144 -5.99 -3.53 -11.14
C LYS A 144 -6.45 -2.44 -10.20
N ILE A 145 -5.71 -1.33 -10.15
CA ILE A 145 -5.87 -0.26 -9.18
C ILE A 145 -6.50 0.95 -9.87
N GLY A 146 -7.57 1.47 -9.28
CA GLY A 146 -8.16 2.74 -9.65
C GLY A 146 -8.08 3.75 -8.50
N VAL A 147 -7.74 5.00 -8.80
CA VAL A 147 -7.73 6.10 -7.85
C VAL A 147 -8.75 7.15 -8.29
N TYR A 148 -9.68 7.47 -7.41
CA TYR A 148 -10.67 8.52 -7.64
C TYR A 148 -10.00 9.89 -7.48
N SER A 149 -9.79 10.57 -8.57
CA SER A 149 -9.08 11.86 -8.60
C SER A 149 -9.56 12.67 -9.82
N PRO A 150 -9.83 13.97 -9.68
CA PRO A 150 -10.18 14.82 -10.80
C PRO A 150 -9.03 14.95 -11.81
N ASP A 151 -9.32 15.48 -12.99
CA ASP A 151 -8.36 15.74 -14.06
C ASP A 151 -7.63 17.08 -13.94
N TYR A 152 -7.83 17.78 -12.82
CA TYR A 152 -7.20 19.08 -12.52
C TYR A 152 -6.40 19.02 -11.23
N GLU A 153 -5.47 19.96 -11.07
CA GLU A 153 -4.67 20.10 -9.85
C GLU A 153 -5.50 20.63 -8.70
N GLU A 154 -5.35 20.01 -7.55
CA GLU A 154 -5.92 20.39 -6.28
C GLU A 154 -4.83 20.99 -5.39
N PRO A 155 -5.16 21.88 -4.42
CA PRO A 155 -4.17 22.53 -3.57
C PRO A 155 -3.69 21.65 -2.40
N TRP A 156 -3.79 20.35 -2.54
CA TRP A 156 -3.32 19.30 -1.64
C TRP A 156 -2.84 18.10 -2.45
N ASP A 157 -2.05 17.24 -1.83
CA ASP A 157 -1.58 15.99 -2.38
C ASP A 157 -2.52 14.82 -2.01
N ASP A 158 -2.29 13.68 -2.62
CA ASP A 158 -2.95 12.42 -2.32
C ASP A 158 -1.90 11.40 -1.85
N ALA A 159 -1.93 11.04 -0.57
CA ALA A 159 -0.98 10.13 0.04
C ALA A 159 -0.92 8.76 -0.68
N VAL A 160 -2.04 8.29 -1.25
CA VAL A 160 -2.07 7.02 -1.99
C VAL A 160 -1.40 7.17 -3.35
N ILE A 161 -1.67 8.27 -4.08
CA ILE A 161 -0.96 8.57 -5.34
C ILE A 161 0.55 8.70 -5.09
N LEU A 162 0.94 9.38 -4.01
CA LEU A 162 2.35 9.53 -3.62
C LEU A 162 3.01 8.16 -3.40
N VAL A 163 2.40 7.28 -2.60
CA VAL A 163 3.02 5.99 -2.29
C VAL A 163 3.00 5.02 -3.47
N LEU A 164 1.95 5.00 -4.29
CA LEU A 164 1.90 4.20 -5.50
C LEU A 164 3.01 4.62 -6.48
N THR A 165 3.19 5.94 -6.64
CA THR A 165 4.25 6.51 -7.50
C THR A 165 5.63 6.16 -6.95
N TYR A 166 5.87 6.34 -5.66
CA TYR A 166 7.13 6.01 -4.99
C TYR A 166 7.49 4.52 -5.08
N ALA A 167 6.51 3.66 -4.83
CA ALA A 167 6.65 2.20 -4.92
C ALA A 167 6.66 1.70 -6.38
N GLN A 168 6.43 2.56 -7.37
CA GLN A 168 6.32 2.23 -8.79
C GLN A 168 5.23 1.17 -9.07
N ILE A 169 4.10 1.30 -8.42
CA ILE A 169 2.90 0.47 -8.62
C ILE A 169 1.97 1.22 -9.60
N PRO A 170 1.60 0.64 -10.75
CA PRO A 170 0.75 1.30 -11.73
C PRO A 170 -0.69 1.43 -11.23
N PHE A 171 -1.35 2.54 -11.59
CA PHE A 171 -2.74 2.80 -11.30
C PHE A 171 -3.38 3.65 -12.40
N ASP A 172 -4.70 3.57 -12.51
CA ASP A 172 -5.49 4.47 -13.37
C ASP A 172 -6.20 5.51 -12.51
N LYS A 173 -6.35 6.75 -13.02
CA LYS A 173 -7.26 7.73 -12.45
C LYS A 173 -8.66 7.56 -13.05
N PHE A 174 -9.69 7.75 -12.22
CA PHE A 174 -11.08 7.83 -12.62
C PHE A 174 -11.81 8.89 -11.80
N TYR A 175 -12.97 9.37 -12.27
CA TYR A 175 -13.75 10.36 -11.55
C TYR A 175 -15.26 10.12 -11.72
N ASP A 176 -16.10 11.09 -11.41
CA ASP A 176 -17.57 11.00 -11.41
C ASP A 176 -18.15 10.31 -12.66
N LYS A 177 -17.69 10.69 -13.84
CA LYS A 177 -18.14 10.13 -15.11
C LYS A 177 -17.89 8.63 -15.21
N GLU A 178 -16.70 8.17 -14.88
CA GLU A 178 -16.31 6.74 -14.94
C GLU A 178 -17.08 5.91 -13.91
N VAL A 179 -17.39 6.49 -12.75
CA VAL A 179 -18.24 5.85 -11.74
C VAL A 179 -19.67 5.68 -12.27
N LEU A 180 -20.27 6.76 -12.79
CA LEU A 180 -21.65 6.77 -13.24
C LEU A 180 -21.90 5.88 -14.46
N ASN A 181 -20.95 5.80 -15.39
CA ASN A 181 -21.04 4.94 -16.57
C ASN A 181 -20.66 3.46 -16.30
N GLY A 182 -20.19 3.14 -15.06
CA GLY A 182 -19.85 1.77 -14.66
C GLY A 182 -18.45 1.30 -15.07
N SER A 183 -17.60 2.16 -15.65
CA SER A 183 -16.24 1.80 -16.09
C SER A 183 -15.32 1.37 -14.94
N ILE A 184 -15.68 1.66 -13.69
CA ILE A 184 -14.93 1.26 -12.50
C ILE A 184 -14.96 -0.26 -12.24
N SER A 185 -15.89 -1.00 -12.84
CA SER A 185 -16.00 -2.47 -12.70
C SER A 185 -14.77 -3.24 -13.19
N LYS A 186 -13.89 -2.60 -13.96
CA LYS A 186 -12.60 -3.19 -14.40
C LYS A 186 -11.54 -3.27 -13.31
N TYR A 187 -11.70 -2.53 -12.19
CA TYR A 187 -10.73 -2.49 -11.10
C TYR A 187 -11.01 -3.57 -10.06
N ASP A 188 -9.96 -4.14 -9.50
CA ASP A 188 -10.04 -5.02 -8.33
C ASP A 188 -10.11 -4.19 -7.03
N TRP A 189 -9.49 -3.00 -7.02
CA TRP A 189 -9.37 -2.11 -5.88
C TRP A 189 -9.52 -0.64 -6.31
N ILE A 190 -10.26 0.14 -5.52
CA ILE A 190 -10.42 1.58 -5.72
C ILE A 190 -10.07 2.36 -4.46
N HIS A 191 -9.55 3.57 -4.65
CA HIS A 191 -9.23 4.52 -3.59
C HIS A 191 -10.03 5.81 -3.71
N LEU A 192 -10.49 6.30 -2.54
CA LEU A 192 -11.13 7.59 -2.33
C LEU A 192 -10.36 8.30 -1.21
N HIS A 193 -9.98 9.57 -1.40
CA HIS A 193 -9.18 10.27 -0.37
C HIS A 193 -9.97 11.40 0.31
N HIS A 194 -9.84 12.58 -0.19
CA HIS A 194 -10.38 13.82 0.38
C HIS A 194 -11.64 14.29 -0.35
N GLU A 195 -12.35 13.37 -0.95
CA GLU A 195 -13.53 13.69 -1.75
C GLU A 195 -14.77 13.95 -0.90
N ASP A 196 -15.58 14.87 -1.39
CA ASP A 196 -16.88 15.19 -0.81
C ASP A 196 -18.02 14.58 -1.63
N PHE A 197 -18.66 13.56 -1.08
CA PHE A 197 -19.80 12.89 -1.70
C PHE A 197 -21.15 13.56 -1.33
N THR A 198 -21.14 14.58 -0.48
CA THR A 198 -22.34 15.34 -0.11
C THR A 198 -22.63 16.49 -1.07
N GLY A 199 -21.63 16.92 -1.86
CA GLY A 199 -21.73 18.05 -2.77
C GLY A 199 -21.58 19.42 -2.11
N GLN A 200 -20.97 19.49 -0.91
CA GLN A 200 -20.70 20.72 -0.17
C GLN A 200 -19.30 21.30 -0.47
N PHE A 201 -18.68 20.86 -1.58
CA PHE A 201 -17.35 21.29 -2.03
C PHE A 201 -16.27 21.17 -0.95
N GLY A 202 -16.23 20.02 -0.26
CA GLY A 202 -15.26 19.71 0.77
C GLY A 202 -15.43 20.51 2.07
N LYS A 203 -16.57 21.17 2.28
CA LYS A 203 -16.80 22.06 3.44
C LYS A 203 -15.78 23.21 3.53
N PHE A 204 -15.19 23.60 2.40
CA PHE A 204 -14.19 24.66 2.32
C PHE A 204 -14.79 26.07 2.26
N TYR A 205 -16.13 26.21 2.23
CA TYR A 205 -16.81 27.49 2.08
C TYR A 205 -16.37 28.52 3.12
N GLY A 206 -16.37 28.16 4.39
CA GLY A 206 -16.03 29.08 5.50
C GLY A 206 -14.67 29.75 5.31
N SER A 207 -13.65 28.99 5.01
CA SER A 207 -12.25 29.45 4.95
C SER A 207 -11.81 29.88 3.55
N PHE A 208 -12.36 29.28 2.47
CA PHE A 208 -11.77 29.40 1.13
C PHE A 208 -12.71 29.93 0.04
N ARG A 209 -13.98 30.31 0.32
CA ARG A 209 -14.96 30.77 -0.68
C ARG A 209 -14.48 31.92 -1.59
N PHE A 210 -13.49 32.68 -1.16
CA PHE A 210 -12.94 33.80 -1.93
C PHE A 210 -11.69 33.44 -2.73
N THR A 211 -11.11 32.24 -2.51
CA THR A 211 -9.90 31.80 -3.22
C THR A 211 -10.21 31.38 -4.67
N PRO A 212 -9.27 31.61 -5.61
CA PRO A 212 -9.48 31.22 -7.00
C PRO A 212 -9.67 29.71 -7.18
N TRP A 213 -8.95 28.86 -6.44
CA TRP A 213 -9.05 27.42 -6.56
C TRP A 213 -10.43 26.91 -6.12
N TYR A 214 -10.99 27.40 -5.00
CA TYR A 214 -12.33 27.00 -4.55
C TYR A 214 -13.42 27.37 -5.56
N ARG A 215 -13.38 28.60 -6.09
CA ARG A 215 -14.35 29.04 -7.12
C ARG A 215 -14.25 28.20 -8.39
N ASN A 216 -13.03 27.82 -8.78
CA ASN A 216 -12.81 26.93 -9.91
C ASN A 216 -13.36 25.53 -9.64
N GLN A 217 -13.13 24.95 -8.45
CA GLN A 217 -13.71 23.67 -8.02
C GLN A 217 -15.25 23.69 -8.10
N VAL A 218 -15.90 24.71 -7.53
CA VAL A 218 -17.36 24.86 -7.59
C VAL A 218 -17.85 24.92 -9.04
N THR A 219 -17.23 25.77 -9.86
CA THR A 219 -17.62 25.93 -11.27
C THR A 219 -17.47 24.63 -12.05
N ARG A 220 -16.36 23.92 -11.88
CA ARG A 220 -16.10 22.62 -12.55
C ARG A 220 -17.10 21.56 -12.12
N ALA A 221 -17.38 21.42 -10.83
CA ALA A 221 -18.35 20.45 -10.31
C ALA A 221 -19.77 20.73 -10.84
N GLN A 222 -20.19 22.00 -10.90
CA GLN A 222 -21.47 22.39 -11.47
C GLN A 222 -21.57 22.06 -12.97
N LEU A 223 -20.53 22.37 -13.74
CA LEU A 223 -20.47 22.05 -15.17
C LEU A 223 -20.47 20.54 -15.40
N GLU A 224 -19.77 19.76 -14.58
CA GLU A 224 -19.74 18.30 -14.69
C GLU A 224 -21.11 17.70 -14.36
N ALA A 225 -21.77 18.17 -13.29
CA ALA A 225 -23.14 17.75 -12.95
C ALA A 225 -24.10 17.99 -14.13
N GLN A 226 -24.07 19.18 -14.74
CA GLN A 226 -24.91 19.51 -15.91
C GLN A 226 -24.60 18.61 -17.12
N LYS A 227 -23.32 18.36 -17.44
CA LYS A 227 -22.93 17.44 -18.53
C LYS A 227 -23.43 16.02 -18.33
N LEU A 228 -23.47 15.59 -17.07
CA LEU A 228 -23.94 14.26 -16.68
C LEU A 228 -25.46 14.18 -16.47
N GLY A 229 -26.19 15.29 -16.71
CA GLY A 229 -27.66 15.34 -16.67
C GLY A 229 -28.25 15.60 -15.29
N TYR A 230 -27.47 16.10 -14.34
CA TYR A 230 -27.94 16.46 -13.00
C TYR A 230 -28.15 17.96 -12.84
N ASN A 231 -29.20 18.35 -12.14
CA ASN A 231 -29.49 19.74 -11.86
C ASN A 231 -28.66 20.32 -10.71
N LYS A 232 -28.22 19.47 -9.77
CA LYS A 232 -27.40 19.83 -8.62
C LYS A 232 -26.19 18.91 -8.47
N VAL A 233 -25.08 19.43 -7.96
CA VAL A 233 -23.88 18.63 -7.63
C VAL A 233 -24.20 17.57 -6.58
N THR A 234 -25.03 17.91 -5.58
CA THR A 234 -25.49 16.97 -4.53
C THR A 234 -26.16 15.73 -5.11
N GLN A 235 -27.03 15.90 -6.12
CA GLN A 235 -27.71 14.78 -6.79
C GLN A 235 -26.73 13.89 -7.55
N MET A 236 -25.75 14.49 -8.24
CA MET A 236 -24.69 13.76 -8.93
C MET A 236 -23.82 12.98 -7.94
N LYS A 237 -23.34 13.64 -6.89
CA LYS A 237 -22.45 13.00 -5.88
C LYS A 237 -23.17 11.87 -5.13
N LEU A 238 -24.46 11.99 -4.82
CA LEU A 238 -25.24 10.88 -4.26
C LEU A 238 -25.33 9.69 -5.24
N ALA A 239 -25.53 9.96 -6.53
CA ALA A 239 -25.54 8.89 -7.52
C ALA A 239 -24.16 8.21 -7.62
N VAL A 240 -23.07 8.96 -7.54
CA VAL A 240 -21.70 8.45 -7.45
C VAL A 240 -21.52 7.60 -6.19
N ALA A 241 -21.87 8.09 -5.01
CA ALA A 241 -21.79 7.37 -3.74
C ALA A 241 -22.49 6.00 -3.79
N ARG A 242 -23.69 5.96 -4.38
CA ARG A 242 -24.44 4.70 -4.56
C ARG A 242 -23.73 3.73 -5.51
N LYS A 243 -23.13 4.21 -6.58
CA LYS A 243 -22.37 3.38 -7.52
C LYS A 243 -21.09 2.83 -6.89
N LEU A 244 -20.39 3.63 -6.07
CA LEU A 244 -19.25 3.18 -5.29
C LEU A 244 -19.63 2.10 -4.27
N LYS A 245 -20.74 2.30 -3.53
CA LYS A 245 -21.29 1.26 -2.66
C LYS A 245 -21.66 -0.02 -3.44
N GLN A 246 -22.29 0.10 -4.61
CA GLN A 246 -22.63 -1.04 -5.45
C GLN A 246 -21.40 -1.79 -5.95
N PHE A 247 -20.32 -1.09 -6.32
CA PHE A 247 -19.03 -1.71 -6.67
C PHE A 247 -18.52 -2.64 -5.56
N VAL A 248 -18.62 -2.22 -4.29
CA VAL A 248 -18.25 -3.07 -3.15
C VAL A 248 -19.20 -4.26 -3.00
N ILE A 249 -20.52 -4.04 -3.11
CA ILE A 249 -21.54 -5.11 -3.03
C ILE A 249 -21.27 -6.20 -4.08
N ASP A 250 -20.83 -5.81 -5.28
CA ASP A 250 -20.56 -6.71 -6.40
C ASP A 250 -19.27 -7.50 -6.28
N GLY A 251 -18.40 -7.13 -5.31
CA GLY A 251 -17.16 -7.85 -4.99
C GLY A 251 -15.88 -7.05 -5.12
N GLY A 252 -15.97 -5.76 -5.41
CA GLY A 252 -14.82 -4.85 -5.42
C GLY A 252 -14.31 -4.53 -4.02
N PHE A 253 -13.07 -4.05 -3.95
CA PHE A 253 -12.44 -3.59 -2.71
C PHE A 253 -12.28 -2.08 -2.74
N MET A 254 -12.71 -1.40 -1.67
CA MET A 254 -12.66 0.06 -1.57
C MET A 254 -11.87 0.48 -0.34
N PHE A 255 -10.94 1.40 -0.53
CA PHE A 255 -10.20 2.04 0.54
C PHE A 255 -10.47 3.53 0.53
N ALA A 256 -10.93 4.08 1.65
CA ALA A 256 -11.18 5.51 1.79
C ALA A 256 -10.37 6.10 2.94
N MET A 257 -9.85 7.31 2.70
CA MET A 257 -9.13 8.10 3.68
C MET A 257 -9.77 9.48 3.83
N CYS A 258 -9.38 10.19 4.90
CA CYS A 258 -9.76 11.57 5.15
C CYS A 258 -11.28 11.76 5.08
N SER A 259 -11.74 12.86 4.51
CA SER A 259 -13.16 13.23 4.39
C SER A 259 -13.98 12.29 3.50
N ALA A 260 -13.35 11.51 2.62
CA ALA A 260 -14.08 10.55 1.80
C ALA A 260 -14.82 9.48 2.63
N ALA A 261 -14.26 9.07 3.77
CA ALA A 261 -14.87 8.06 4.64
C ALA A 261 -16.16 8.54 5.31
N ASP A 262 -16.17 9.77 5.82
CA ASP A 262 -17.31 10.41 6.50
C ASP A 262 -18.35 10.89 5.47
N SER A 263 -17.94 11.68 4.49
CA SER A 263 -18.85 12.29 3.51
C SER A 263 -19.62 11.22 2.69
N LEU A 264 -19.01 10.05 2.44
CA LEU A 264 -19.66 8.95 1.75
C LEU A 264 -20.89 8.43 2.53
N ASP A 265 -20.74 8.17 3.83
CA ASP A 265 -21.84 7.70 4.65
C ASP A 265 -22.87 8.80 4.92
N CYS A 266 -22.45 10.08 5.05
CA CYS A 266 -23.37 11.21 5.11
C CYS A 266 -24.24 11.31 3.84
N ALA A 267 -23.66 11.19 2.65
CA ALA A 267 -24.39 11.19 1.39
C ALA A 267 -25.35 10.00 1.27
N LEU A 268 -24.90 8.81 1.64
CA LEU A 268 -25.73 7.60 1.59
C LEU A 268 -26.93 7.67 2.54
N ALA A 269 -26.75 8.20 3.76
CA ALA A 269 -27.84 8.40 4.72
C ALA A 269 -28.84 9.44 4.25
N ALA A 270 -28.40 10.47 3.54
CA ALA A 270 -29.20 11.57 3.02
C ALA A 270 -29.90 11.25 1.68
N ASN A 271 -30.13 9.98 1.40
CA ASN A 271 -30.78 9.58 0.16
C ASN A 271 -32.20 10.16 0.02
N GLY A 272 -32.37 11.12 -0.90
CA GLY A 272 -33.63 11.82 -1.11
C GLY A 272 -33.93 12.91 -0.09
N VAL A 273 -32.93 13.32 0.68
CA VAL A 273 -33.01 14.39 1.70
C VAL A 273 -31.96 15.46 1.36
N ASP A 274 -32.39 16.72 1.25
CA ASP A 274 -31.44 17.83 1.09
C ASP A 274 -30.80 18.17 2.43
N ILE A 275 -29.47 18.10 2.49
CA ILE A 275 -28.67 18.38 3.68
C ILE A 275 -27.71 19.54 3.46
N VAL A 276 -27.82 20.27 2.34
CA VAL A 276 -26.87 21.26 1.92
C VAL A 276 -27.36 22.66 2.24
N ALA A 277 -26.48 23.48 2.79
CA ALA A 277 -26.83 24.87 3.15
C ALA A 277 -27.05 25.70 1.88
N LYS A 278 -27.97 26.68 2.00
CA LYS A 278 -28.36 27.60 0.91
C LYS A 278 -27.18 28.35 0.28
N GLU A 279 -26.18 28.64 1.05
CA GLU A 279 -24.95 29.30 0.60
C GLU A 279 -24.16 28.47 -0.42
N ILE A 280 -24.38 27.18 -0.43
CA ILE A 280 -23.66 26.20 -1.26
C ILE A 280 -24.40 25.94 -2.58
N ASP A 281 -25.71 25.63 -2.53
CA ASP A 281 -26.43 25.18 -3.71
C ASP A 281 -27.69 26.00 -4.08
N GLY A 282 -28.04 27.05 -3.26
CA GLY A 282 -29.01 28.07 -3.57
C GLY A 282 -30.40 27.93 -2.97
N ASP A 283 -30.72 26.78 -2.34
CA ASP A 283 -31.97 26.56 -1.60
C ASP A 283 -31.71 26.02 -0.19
N ASP A 284 -32.71 26.17 0.70
CA ASP A 284 -32.56 25.74 2.09
C ASP A 284 -32.58 24.22 2.20
N PRO A 285 -31.80 23.61 3.12
CA PRO A 285 -31.87 22.19 3.39
C PRO A 285 -33.27 21.77 3.83
N ASP A 286 -33.59 20.50 3.62
CA ASP A 286 -34.86 19.92 4.04
C ASP A 286 -35.13 20.18 5.52
N ARG A 287 -36.33 20.66 5.82
CA ARG A 287 -36.75 20.84 7.20
C ARG A 287 -36.68 19.52 7.95
N LEU A 288 -36.00 19.49 9.11
CA LEU A 288 -35.78 18.31 9.92
C LEU A 288 -34.99 17.22 9.16
N CYS A 289 -34.07 17.58 8.28
CA CYS A 289 -33.25 16.66 7.50
C CYS A 289 -32.60 15.58 8.38
N GLN A 290 -32.08 15.94 9.55
CA GLN A 290 -31.49 14.99 10.50
C GLN A 290 -32.42 13.81 10.85
N SER A 291 -33.71 14.04 11.03
CA SER A 291 -34.68 13.00 11.36
C SER A 291 -35.14 12.15 10.18
N LYS A 292 -34.79 12.56 8.96
CA LYS A 292 -35.09 11.86 7.71
C LYS A 292 -33.96 10.97 7.23
N LEU A 293 -32.80 10.99 7.89
CA LEU A 293 -31.64 10.16 7.49
C LEU A 293 -31.94 8.68 7.61
N ASP A 294 -31.57 7.92 6.60
CA ASP A 294 -31.63 6.45 6.59
C ASP A 294 -30.25 5.84 6.81
N TYR A 295 -29.87 5.61 8.05
CA TYR A 295 -28.60 5.00 8.42
C TYR A 295 -28.44 3.55 7.94
N SER A 296 -29.51 2.88 7.50
CA SER A 296 -29.41 1.54 6.90
C SER A 296 -28.63 1.58 5.57
N GLN A 297 -28.61 2.72 4.91
CA GLN A 297 -27.86 2.94 3.67
C GLN A 297 -26.37 3.14 3.87
N CYS A 298 -25.92 3.54 5.07
CA CYS A 298 -24.52 3.75 5.38
C CYS A 298 -23.72 2.46 5.31
N MET A 299 -22.42 2.58 5.07
CA MET A 299 -21.48 1.47 5.07
C MET A 299 -20.96 1.17 6.49
N ALA A 300 -20.40 2.17 7.18
CA ALA A 300 -19.69 2.00 8.44
C ALA A 300 -20.43 2.58 9.67
N PHE A 301 -21.16 3.69 9.50
CA PHE A 301 -21.63 4.49 10.63
C PHE A 301 -23.15 4.49 10.78
N THR A 302 -23.61 4.80 12.00
CA THR A 302 -25.04 4.93 12.33
C THR A 302 -25.24 5.96 13.44
N GLY A 303 -26.39 6.65 13.43
CA GLY A 303 -26.80 7.54 14.52
C GLY A 303 -26.00 8.85 14.63
N PHE A 304 -25.18 9.17 13.64
CA PHE A 304 -24.40 10.42 13.62
C PHE A 304 -25.29 11.65 13.41
N LYS A 305 -24.75 12.82 13.79
CA LYS A 305 -25.40 14.12 13.62
C LYS A 305 -24.67 14.89 12.54
N LEU A 306 -25.42 15.40 11.54
CA LEU A 306 -24.90 16.27 10.52
C LEU A 306 -24.53 17.65 11.07
N ILE A 307 -23.50 18.26 10.51
CA ILE A 307 -23.12 19.63 10.72
C ILE A 307 -23.50 20.43 9.46
N LEU A 308 -24.62 21.18 9.56
CA LEU A 308 -25.19 21.90 8.41
C LEU A 308 -24.54 23.26 8.16
N ASP A 309 -23.92 23.87 9.18
CA ASP A 309 -23.25 25.17 9.03
C ASP A 309 -22.13 25.07 7.99
N PRO A 310 -22.20 25.83 6.87
CA PRO A 310 -21.18 25.79 5.83
C PRO A 310 -19.84 26.43 6.25
N ASN A 311 -19.81 27.14 7.38
CA ASN A 311 -18.57 27.72 7.92
C ASN A 311 -17.79 26.73 8.82
N ILE A 312 -18.39 25.60 9.19
CA ILE A 312 -17.74 24.54 9.95
C ILE A 312 -17.20 23.50 8.95
N TYR A 313 -15.96 23.07 9.19
CA TYR A 313 -15.20 22.23 8.27
C TYR A 313 -15.61 20.75 8.28
N GLU A 314 -16.17 20.27 9.37
CA GLU A 314 -16.60 18.88 9.54
C GLU A 314 -17.98 18.63 8.88
N PHE A 315 -18.20 17.41 8.36
CA PHE A 315 -19.49 16.99 7.80
C PHE A 315 -20.48 16.53 8.87
N SER A 316 -19.97 15.86 9.90
CA SER A 316 -20.76 15.26 10.95
C SER A 316 -19.96 15.05 12.24
N ASP A 317 -20.59 14.55 13.29
CA ASP A 317 -19.92 14.13 14.53
C ASP A 317 -19.30 12.73 14.46
N ILE A 318 -19.20 12.13 13.27
CA ILE A 318 -18.35 10.95 13.01
C ILE A 318 -16.90 11.31 13.31
N ASP A 319 -16.43 12.43 12.80
CA ASP A 319 -15.10 12.96 13.09
C ASP A 319 -15.00 13.44 14.55
N VAL A 320 -13.93 13.06 15.22
CA VAL A 320 -13.65 13.47 16.61
C VAL A 320 -12.57 14.55 16.70
N SER A 321 -12.01 14.99 15.58
CA SER A 321 -10.95 16.02 15.55
C SER A 321 -11.54 17.39 15.82
N ASN A 322 -11.26 17.95 16.96
CA ASN A 322 -11.65 19.32 17.28
C ASN A 322 -10.53 20.35 17.04
N ASN A 323 -9.33 19.90 16.61
CA ASN A 323 -8.17 20.77 16.40
C ASN A 323 -7.23 20.19 15.35
N TYR A 324 -7.02 20.91 14.28
CA TYR A 324 -5.99 20.64 13.26
C TYR A 324 -4.61 21.25 13.63
N ALA A 325 -4.45 21.67 14.88
CA ALA A 325 -3.20 22.20 15.41
C ALA A 325 -2.88 21.53 16.75
N GLY A 326 -1.66 21.05 16.88
CA GLY A 326 -1.18 20.38 18.08
C GLY A 326 -0.62 18.99 17.82
N ASP A 327 -0.66 18.13 18.81
CA ASP A 327 -0.20 16.75 18.72
C ASP A 327 -1.37 15.84 18.30
N PRO A 328 -1.30 15.17 17.13
CA PRO A 328 -2.31 14.20 16.71
C PRO A 328 -2.31 12.90 17.53
N GLY A 329 -1.40 12.77 18.51
CA GLY A 329 -1.29 11.62 19.40
C GLY A 329 -0.71 10.38 18.72
N THR A 330 -1.09 9.23 19.24
CA THR A 330 -0.70 7.93 18.70
C THR A 330 -1.92 7.00 18.63
N TYR A 331 -1.85 6.01 17.72
CA TYR A 331 -2.83 4.93 17.65
C TYR A 331 -2.13 3.57 17.65
N ARG A 332 -2.86 2.54 18.08
CA ARG A 332 -2.36 1.17 18.15
C ARG A 332 -3.15 0.27 17.20
N LEU A 333 -2.44 -0.56 16.44
CA LEU A 333 -3.06 -1.64 15.67
C LEU A 333 -3.43 -2.80 16.58
N PHE A 334 -4.57 -3.42 16.31
CA PHE A 334 -4.93 -4.70 16.91
C PHE A 334 -4.16 -5.84 16.26
N GLU A 335 -3.80 -6.81 17.09
CA GLU A 335 -3.24 -8.08 16.63
C GLU A 335 -4.37 -9.08 16.39
N PHE A 336 -4.38 -9.71 15.25
CA PHE A 336 -5.38 -10.71 14.87
C PHE A 336 -4.75 -12.11 14.79
N ALA A 337 -5.59 -13.13 14.94
CA ALA A 337 -5.17 -14.52 14.77
C ALA A 337 -5.03 -14.84 13.28
N ALA A 338 -3.80 -14.92 12.77
CA ALA A 338 -3.53 -15.03 11.34
C ALA A 338 -4.21 -16.25 10.68
N LYS A 339 -4.34 -17.36 11.41
CA LYS A 339 -4.99 -18.60 10.93
C LYS A 339 -6.52 -18.51 10.90
N VAL A 340 -7.12 -17.66 11.74
CA VAL A 340 -8.59 -17.53 11.90
C VAL A 340 -9.10 -16.30 11.17
N ASP A 341 -8.38 -15.17 11.31
CA ASP A 341 -8.74 -13.86 10.77
C ASP A 341 -7.68 -13.35 9.78
N PRO A 342 -7.43 -14.07 8.67
CA PRO A 342 -6.35 -13.69 7.75
C PRO A 342 -6.57 -12.32 7.09
N ILE A 343 -7.81 -11.89 6.89
CA ILE A 343 -8.11 -10.60 6.22
C ILE A 343 -7.65 -9.42 7.08
N PRO A 344 -8.14 -9.21 8.32
CA PRO A 344 -7.64 -8.11 9.13
C PRO A 344 -6.15 -8.28 9.46
N THR A 345 -5.63 -9.49 9.56
CA THR A 345 -4.19 -9.73 9.74
C THR A 345 -3.38 -9.21 8.55
N MET A 346 -3.78 -9.46 7.29
CA MET A 346 -3.10 -8.89 6.11
C MET A 346 -3.13 -7.37 6.15
N LEU A 347 -4.28 -6.78 6.46
CA LEU A 347 -4.46 -5.33 6.46
C LEU A 347 -3.68 -4.61 7.57
N THR A 348 -3.34 -5.30 8.66
CA THR A 348 -2.59 -4.74 9.79
C THR A 348 -1.11 -5.16 9.82
N GLN A 349 -0.59 -5.85 8.80
CA GLN A 349 0.82 -6.22 8.75
C GLN A 349 1.73 -5.03 8.90
N ASN A 350 2.60 -5.05 9.91
CA ASN A 350 3.51 -3.96 10.17
C ASN A 350 4.72 -4.43 11.00
N HIS A 351 5.79 -3.64 11.02
CA HIS A 351 6.96 -3.83 11.89
C HIS A 351 6.79 -3.10 13.23
N ARG A 352 5.72 -2.33 13.40
CA ARG A 352 5.36 -1.62 14.64
C ARG A 352 3.89 -1.76 14.93
N ALA A 353 3.53 -1.91 16.19
CA ALA A 353 2.15 -1.96 16.66
C ALA A 353 1.58 -0.58 17.03
N VAL A 354 2.43 0.36 17.42
CA VAL A 354 2.06 1.74 17.77
C VAL A 354 2.61 2.69 16.70
N HIS A 355 1.75 3.57 16.23
CA HIS A 355 2.01 4.51 15.15
C HIS A 355 1.77 5.94 15.62
N ASP A 356 2.53 6.89 15.07
CA ASP A 356 2.26 8.31 15.24
C ASP A 356 0.93 8.67 14.57
N GLY A 357 0.16 9.54 15.22
CA GLY A 357 -1.06 10.11 14.66
C GLY A 357 -0.74 11.14 13.57
N PHE A 358 -1.75 11.45 12.77
CA PHE A 358 -1.70 12.49 11.73
C PHE A 358 -3.10 13.04 11.52
N PHE A 359 -3.19 14.31 11.15
CA PHE A 359 -4.45 15.00 10.91
C PHE A 359 -5.01 14.75 9.51
N GLY A 360 -6.26 15.14 9.34
CA GLY A 360 -7.00 15.19 8.11
C GLY A 360 -8.37 15.78 8.37
N GLN A 361 -9.15 16.09 7.37
CA GLN A 361 -10.49 16.61 7.56
C GLN A 361 -11.37 15.67 8.40
N THR A 362 -11.19 14.35 8.21
CA THR A 362 -11.69 13.35 9.15
C THR A 362 -10.47 12.61 9.73
N THR A 363 -10.00 13.05 10.88
CA THR A 363 -8.77 12.55 11.52
C THR A 363 -8.98 11.18 12.14
N ALA A 364 -10.12 10.94 12.79
CA ALA A 364 -10.48 9.68 13.42
C ALA A 364 -11.99 9.56 13.57
N PHE A 365 -12.48 8.35 13.72
CA PHE A 365 -13.91 8.03 13.76
C PHE A 365 -14.38 7.81 15.18
N ARG A 366 -15.53 8.38 15.54
CA ARG A 366 -16.18 8.16 16.85
C ARG A 366 -16.62 6.70 16.99
N LYS A 367 -16.02 5.97 17.93
CA LYS A 367 -16.21 4.53 18.13
C LYS A 367 -17.68 4.16 18.39
N SER A 368 -18.42 4.99 19.12
CA SER A 368 -19.83 4.75 19.46
C SER A 368 -20.80 4.84 18.27
N LEU A 369 -20.35 5.38 17.13
CA LEU A 369 -21.15 5.50 15.91
C LEU A 369 -20.89 4.37 14.91
N LEU A 370 -19.97 3.45 15.20
CA LEU A 370 -19.72 2.30 14.32
C LEU A 370 -20.91 1.32 14.35
N LYS A 371 -21.25 0.80 13.18
CA LYS A 371 -22.18 -0.35 13.09
C LYS A 371 -21.55 -1.58 13.73
N PRO A 372 -22.36 -2.48 14.34
CA PRO A 372 -21.85 -3.69 15.01
C PRO A 372 -21.07 -4.65 14.09
N THR A 373 -21.24 -4.53 12.78
CA THR A 373 -20.54 -5.36 11.76
C THR A 373 -19.14 -4.87 11.40
N ILE A 374 -18.72 -3.73 11.97
CA ILE A 374 -17.44 -3.12 11.66
C ILE A 374 -16.33 -3.70 12.55
N THR A 375 -15.26 -4.13 11.93
CA THR A 375 -14.03 -4.56 12.60
C THR A 375 -13.11 -3.36 12.78
N VAL A 376 -12.76 -3.06 14.03
CA VAL A 376 -11.73 -2.07 14.37
C VAL A 376 -10.36 -2.72 14.20
N MET A 377 -9.49 -2.10 13.41
CA MET A 377 -8.12 -2.55 13.16
C MET A 377 -7.07 -1.67 13.83
N GLY A 378 -7.40 -0.40 14.09
CA GLY A 378 -6.53 0.55 14.80
C GLY A 378 -7.34 1.51 15.64
N GLU A 379 -6.93 1.72 16.90
CA GLU A 379 -7.62 2.54 17.90
C GLU A 379 -6.67 3.61 18.46
N ASN A 380 -7.18 4.84 18.64
CA ASN A 380 -6.45 5.90 19.31
C ASN A 380 -6.37 5.62 20.82
N ASN A 381 -5.37 6.20 21.47
CA ASN A 381 -5.16 6.00 22.91
C ASN A 381 -6.17 6.78 23.80
N ASP A 382 -7.13 7.49 23.20
CA ASP A 382 -8.18 8.25 23.87
C ASP A 382 -9.36 7.37 24.39
N GLY A 383 -9.45 6.13 23.92
CA GLY A 383 -10.50 5.18 24.26
C GLY A 383 -11.88 5.48 23.65
N VAL A 384 -12.04 6.56 22.88
CA VAL A 384 -13.31 7.01 22.30
C VAL A 384 -13.31 7.08 20.78
N SER A 385 -12.13 7.07 20.15
CA SER A 385 -11.98 7.15 18.72
C SER A 385 -11.14 6.00 18.14
N VAL A 386 -11.41 5.69 16.87
CA VAL A 386 -10.70 4.66 16.10
C VAL A 386 -10.12 5.27 14.82
N LYS A 387 -8.95 4.80 14.43
CA LYS A 387 -8.19 5.33 13.29
C LYS A 387 -8.35 4.51 12.02
N TYR A 388 -8.52 3.19 12.17
CA TYR A 388 -8.52 2.27 11.04
C TYR A 388 -9.58 1.17 11.26
N ILE A 389 -10.50 1.06 10.30
CA ILE A 389 -11.65 0.14 10.37
C ILE A 389 -11.88 -0.57 9.04
N ARG A 390 -12.59 -1.71 9.09
CA ARG A 390 -13.07 -2.41 7.90
C ARG A 390 -14.48 -2.96 8.10
N GLY A 391 -15.18 -3.18 6.99
CA GLY A 391 -16.48 -3.84 6.95
C GLY A 391 -16.65 -4.70 5.71
N ASP A 392 -17.36 -5.81 5.83
CA ASP A 392 -17.79 -6.61 4.68
C ASP A 392 -19.11 -6.07 4.15
N LEU A 393 -19.28 -6.01 2.83
CA LEU A 393 -20.50 -5.55 2.20
C LEU A 393 -20.77 -6.34 0.90
N GLY A 394 -21.83 -7.15 0.89
CA GLY A 394 -22.11 -8.03 -0.23
C GLY A 394 -20.99 -9.04 -0.46
N LYS A 395 -20.39 -9.02 -1.64
CA LYS A 395 -19.26 -9.91 -2.01
C LYS A 395 -17.90 -9.29 -1.79
N GLY A 396 -17.84 -7.97 -1.59
CA GLY A 396 -16.60 -7.22 -1.38
C GLY A 396 -16.42 -6.76 0.04
N PHE A 397 -15.45 -5.90 0.25
CA PHE A 397 -15.23 -5.25 1.53
C PHE A 397 -14.71 -3.82 1.31
N PHE A 398 -14.75 -3.04 2.39
CA PHE A 398 -14.16 -1.71 2.44
C PHE A 398 -13.31 -1.55 3.69
N SER A 399 -12.36 -0.63 3.63
CA SER A 399 -11.61 -0.15 4.79
C SER A 399 -11.53 1.38 4.78
N PHE A 400 -11.67 1.98 5.95
CA PHE A 400 -11.55 3.41 6.16
C PHE A 400 -10.37 3.71 7.08
N TYR A 401 -9.55 4.68 6.70
CA TYR A 401 -8.38 5.11 7.44
C TYR A 401 -8.46 6.61 7.66
N GLY A 402 -8.63 7.03 8.92
CA GLY A 402 -8.75 8.44 9.28
C GLY A 402 -7.43 9.18 9.10
N GLY A 403 -7.51 10.45 8.72
CA GLY A 403 -6.37 11.32 8.45
C GLY A 403 -5.97 11.38 6.98
N HIS A 404 -5.08 12.33 6.65
CA HIS A 404 -4.74 12.67 5.28
C HIS A 404 -3.43 12.01 4.81
N ASP A 405 -2.31 12.26 5.50
CA ASP A 405 -1.00 11.72 5.15
C ASP A 405 -0.30 11.11 6.37
N PRO A 406 0.01 9.81 6.36
CA PRO A 406 0.62 9.11 7.49
C PRO A 406 2.04 9.55 7.86
N ALA A 407 2.74 10.30 7.03
CA ALA A 407 4.09 10.80 7.29
C ALA A 407 4.14 12.34 7.43
N ASP A 408 2.99 12.99 7.29
CA ASP A 408 2.82 14.40 7.63
C ASP A 408 1.81 14.57 8.77
N ALA A 409 2.30 15.04 9.92
CA ALA A 409 1.45 15.25 11.09
C ALA A 409 0.49 16.42 10.90
N SER A 410 0.81 17.38 10.02
CA SER A 410 -0.03 18.52 9.67
C SER A 410 -1.03 18.20 8.57
N HIS A 411 -1.98 19.10 8.34
CA HIS A 411 -2.87 19.05 7.19
C HIS A 411 -3.21 20.49 6.80
N ILE A 412 -2.36 21.08 5.97
CA ILE A 412 -2.46 22.49 5.58
C ILE A 412 -2.68 22.60 4.08
N VAL A 413 -3.80 23.21 3.70
CA VAL A 413 -4.10 23.47 2.28
C VAL A 413 -3.03 24.34 1.64
N GLY A 414 -2.40 23.84 0.56
CA GLY A 414 -1.37 24.55 -0.19
C GLY A 414 0.06 24.26 0.25
N GLU A 415 0.29 23.34 1.17
CA GLU A 415 1.63 22.83 1.45
C GLU A 415 2.12 21.89 0.33
N GLY A 416 3.45 21.70 0.25
CA GLY A 416 4.02 20.82 -0.76
C GLY A 416 3.87 19.34 -0.38
N PRO A 417 3.96 18.42 -1.36
CA PRO A 417 3.77 17.00 -1.11
C PRO A 417 4.86 16.40 -0.24
N THR A 418 4.48 15.40 0.57
CA THR A 418 5.40 14.63 1.40
C THR A 418 6.49 13.95 0.58
N ARG A 419 7.73 14.08 1.03
CA ARG A 419 8.90 13.47 0.41
C ARG A 419 9.14 12.06 0.95
N LEU A 420 8.55 11.06 0.30
CA LEU A 420 8.59 9.65 0.75
C LEU A 420 10.00 9.05 0.81
N GLU A 421 10.98 9.63 0.13
CA GLU A 421 12.40 9.24 0.27
C GLU A 421 12.92 9.42 1.71
N LEU A 422 12.32 10.31 2.48
CA LEU A 422 12.62 10.54 3.90
C LEU A 422 11.79 9.63 4.82
N HIS A 423 10.73 9.02 4.32
CA HIS A 423 9.75 8.22 5.06
C HIS A 423 9.58 6.79 4.51
N LYS A 424 10.62 6.26 3.85
CA LYS A 424 10.62 4.94 3.17
C LYS A 424 10.26 3.75 4.07
N ASN A 425 10.33 3.91 5.38
CA ASN A 425 9.97 2.93 6.39
C ASN A 425 8.72 3.34 7.20
N SER A 426 7.90 4.28 6.68
CA SER A 426 6.69 4.74 7.36
C SER A 426 5.73 3.59 7.64
N PRO A 427 5.39 3.33 8.92
CA PRO A 427 4.45 2.28 9.26
C PRO A 427 3.01 2.62 8.81
N GLY A 428 2.63 3.89 8.78
CA GLY A 428 1.31 4.32 8.34
C GLY A 428 1.10 4.12 6.84
N TYR A 429 2.09 4.45 6.00
CA TYR A 429 2.02 4.17 4.55
C TYR A 429 2.00 2.67 4.22
N ARG A 430 2.59 1.82 5.07
CA ARG A 430 2.47 0.36 4.91
C ARG A 430 1.03 -0.13 4.99
N LEU A 431 0.17 0.49 5.81
CA LEU A 431 -1.25 0.12 5.89
C LEU A 431 -1.97 0.38 4.57
N ILE A 432 -1.62 1.47 3.87
CA ILE A 432 -2.12 1.74 2.52
C ILE A 432 -1.70 0.62 1.57
N LEU A 433 -0.41 0.27 1.56
CA LEU A 433 0.15 -0.75 0.66
C LEU A 433 -0.34 -2.17 0.97
N ASN A 434 -0.67 -2.47 2.23
CA ASN A 434 -1.36 -3.71 2.59
C ASN A 434 -2.71 -3.82 1.86
N ASN A 435 -3.49 -2.74 1.83
CA ASN A 435 -4.76 -2.68 1.08
C ASN A 435 -4.55 -2.89 -0.42
N ILE A 436 -3.47 -2.35 -0.99
CA ILE A 436 -3.13 -2.50 -2.41
C ILE A 436 -2.84 -3.96 -2.79
N LEU A 437 -2.10 -4.70 -1.98
CA LEU A 437 -1.76 -6.10 -2.27
C LEU A 437 -2.86 -7.09 -1.87
N PHE A 438 -3.76 -6.71 -0.97
CA PHE A 438 -4.82 -7.59 -0.49
C PHE A 438 -5.63 -8.27 -1.61
N PRO A 439 -6.05 -7.60 -2.70
CA PRO A 439 -6.83 -8.23 -3.76
C PRO A 439 -6.08 -9.30 -4.55
N ALA A 440 -4.75 -9.34 -4.45
CA ALA A 440 -3.92 -10.39 -5.05
C ALA A 440 -4.04 -11.74 -4.31
N ALA A 441 -4.52 -11.71 -3.06
CA ALA A 441 -4.58 -12.89 -2.20
C ALA A 441 -5.62 -13.91 -2.69
N LYS A 442 -5.22 -15.16 -2.74
CA LYS A 442 -6.15 -16.28 -2.95
C LYS A 442 -7.12 -16.36 -1.77
N ARG A 443 -8.42 -16.36 -2.04
CA ARG A 443 -9.42 -16.61 -1.00
C ARG A 443 -9.26 -18.02 -0.49
N LYS A 444 -8.84 -18.20 0.77
CA LYS A 444 -8.91 -19.49 1.46
C LYS A 444 -10.38 -19.78 1.78
N GLU A 445 -10.84 -20.98 1.42
CA GLU A 445 -12.06 -21.53 2.00
C GLU A 445 -11.83 -21.67 3.53
N ARG A 446 -12.79 -21.17 4.32
CA ARG A 446 -12.73 -21.34 5.77
C ARG A 446 -12.67 -22.84 6.06
N LYS A 447 -11.63 -23.31 6.72
CA LYS A 447 -11.61 -24.64 7.32
C LYS A 447 -12.66 -24.62 8.44
N THR A 448 -13.80 -25.25 8.18
CA THR A 448 -14.84 -25.51 9.19
C THR A 448 -14.37 -26.53 10.20
#